data_12acdb35372305a47396dbc7727531c7
#
_entry.id   12acdb35372305a47396dbc7727531c7
#
_cell.length_a   1.000
_cell.length_b   1.000
_cell.length_c   1.000
_cell.angle_alpha   90.00
_cell.angle_beta   90.00
_cell.angle_gamma   90.00
#
_symmetry.space_group_name_H-M   'P 1'
#
loop_
_entity.id
_entity.type
_entity.pdbx_description
1 polymer ?
#
loop_
_entity_poly.entity_id
_entity_poly.type
_entity_poly.pdbx_seq_one_letter_code
_entity_poly.pdbx_strand_id
1 'polypeptide(L)'
;MTVMNDIRQALDARLAATSGLPSVFFENVPNEQVPTTSHVRVQFISTSRRPANRGPNPQHRIQGLYILTVCTPVDEGSGLALDYVDSLLDRFNGSSDVAGVAITVSIEYSEAQSAFVDEPFYCVPIEIAWYAYE
;
A
#
# COMPACT_ATOMS: atom_id res chain seq x y z
N MET A 1 -7.76 15.33 15.06
CA MET A 1 -7.58 14.37 13.97
C MET A 1 -6.11 14.13 13.69
N THR A 2 -5.72 12.91 13.48
CA THR A 2 -4.34 12.57 13.17
C THR A 2 -4.19 12.39 11.65
N VAL A 3 -3.32 13.20 11.06
CA VAL A 3 -3.09 13.22 9.61
C VAL A 3 -2.59 11.85 9.12
N MET A 4 -1.66 11.23 9.85
CA MET A 4 -1.10 9.93 9.46
C MET A 4 -2.17 8.85 9.41
N ASN A 5 -3.07 8.84 10.38
CA ASN A 5 -4.17 7.87 10.39
C ASN A 5 -5.15 8.11 9.24
N ASP A 6 -5.42 9.36 8.89
CA ASP A 6 -6.27 9.68 7.75
C ASP A 6 -5.65 9.21 6.43
N ILE A 7 -4.34 9.41 6.26
CA ILE A 7 -3.60 8.92 5.09
C ILE A 7 -3.69 7.40 4.98
N ARG A 8 -3.41 6.71 6.08
CA ARG A 8 -3.49 5.24 6.12
C ARG A 8 -4.91 4.76 5.78
N GLN A 9 -5.92 5.38 6.38
CA GLN A 9 -7.31 4.99 6.12
C GLN A 9 -7.71 5.21 4.67
N ALA A 10 -7.23 6.29 4.04
CA ALA A 10 -7.51 6.57 2.64
C ALA A 10 -6.91 5.49 1.73
N LEU A 11 -5.67 5.11 1.98
CA LEU A 11 -4.99 4.06 1.21
C LEU A 11 -5.64 2.69 1.44
N ASP A 12 -5.95 2.36 2.70
CA ASP A 12 -6.60 1.09 3.04
C ASP A 12 -8.00 0.99 2.41
N ALA A 13 -8.75 2.10 2.39
CA ALA A 13 -10.08 2.13 1.78
C ALA A 13 -10.01 1.89 0.26
N ARG A 14 -9.02 2.47 -0.42
CA ARG A 14 -8.84 2.22 -1.85
C ARG A 14 -8.48 0.76 -2.11
N LEU A 15 -7.62 0.18 -1.27
CA LEU A 15 -7.27 -1.23 -1.38
C LEU A 15 -8.48 -2.13 -1.16
N ALA A 16 -9.27 -1.86 -0.12
CA ALA A 16 -10.47 -2.64 0.18
C ALA A 16 -11.54 -2.55 -0.91
N ALA A 17 -11.59 -1.44 -1.63
CA ALA A 17 -12.53 -1.23 -2.73
C ALA A 17 -12.08 -1.89 -4.05
N THR A 18 -10.84 -2.40 -4.11
CA THR A 18 -10.32 -3.06 -5.31
C THR A 18 -10.91 -4.47 -5.42
N SER A 19 -11.55 -4.75 -6.55
CA SER A 19 -12.15 -6.07 -6.78
C SER A 19 -11.12 -7.05 -7.34
N GLY A 20 -11.42 -8.35 -7.19
CA GLY A 20 -10.60 -9.41 -7.76
C GLY A 20 -9.33 -9.76 -6.99
N LEU A 21 -9.21 -9.26 -5.77
CA LEU A 21 -8.04 -9.55 -4.93
C LEU A 21 -8.33 -10.72 -3.99
N PRO A 22 -7.27 -11.43 -3.56
CA PRO A 22 -7.40 -12.41 -2.49
C PRO A 22 -7.61 -11.71 -1.14
N SER A 23 -7.63 -12.48 -0.06
CA SER A 23 -7.78 -11.93 1.29
C SER A 23 -6.68 -10.89 1.58
N VAL A 24 -7.06 -9.79 2.21
CA VAL A 24 -6.13 -8.71 2.57
C VAL A 24 -5.96 -8.70 4.08
N PHE A 25 -4.69 -8.73 4.53
CA PHE A 25 -4.34 -8.66 5.95
C PHE A 25 -3.71 -7.30 6.23
N PHE A 26 -4.52 -6.42 6.82
CA PHE A 26 -4.07 -5.07 7.16
C PHE A 26 -3.10 -5.10 8.33
N GLU A 27 -2.19 -4.14 8.35
CA GLU A 27 -1.17 -4.01 9.38
C GLU A 27 -1.79 -3.83 10.76
N ASN A 28 -1.26 -4.55 11.75
CA ASN A 28 -1.66 -4.47 13.15
C ASN A 28 -3.15 -4.74 13.41
N VAL A 29 -3.78 -5.51 12.53
CA VAL A 29 -5.15 -6.01 12.74
C VAL A 29 -5.06 -7.47 13.14
N PRO A 30 -5.70 -7.88 14.24
CA PRO A 30 -5.63 -9.28 14.67
C PRO A 30 -6.21 -10.22 13.61
N ASN A 31 -5.47 -11.27 13.32
CA ASN A 31 -5.92 -12.34 12.42
C ASN A 31 -6.09 -13.60 13.22
N GLU A 32 -7.29 -14.17 13.21
CA GLU A 32 -7.58 -15.39 13.95
C GLU A 32 -7.01 -16.64 13.27
N GLN A 33 -6.67 -16.53 11.99
CA GLN A 33 -6.20 -17.66 11.20
C GLN A 33 -4.88 -17.33 10.52
N VAL A 34 -4.00 -18.31 10.46
CA VAL A 34 -2.79 -18.23 9.64
C VAL A 34 -3.21 -18.36 8.17
N PRO A 35 -2.75 -17.48 7.26
CA PRO A 35 -3.11 -17.59 5.86
C PRO A 35 -2.63 -18.91 5.27
N THR A 36 -3.52 -19.62 4.57
CA THR A 36 -3.22 -20.87 3.88
C THR A 36 -3.41 -20.75 2.37
N THR A 37 -3.99 -19.65 1.92
CA THR A 37 -4.27 -19.39 0.51
C THR A 37 -3.65 -18.08 0.10
N SER A 38 -3.81 -17.71 -1.17
CA SER A 38 -3.33 -16.41 -1.67
C SER A 38 -3.84 -15.27 -0.80
N HIS A 39 -2.98 -14.31 -0.54
CA HIS A 39 -3.32 -13.16 0.30
C HIS A 39 -2.42 -11.97 -0.02
N VAL A 40 -2.80 -10.79 0.49
CA VAL A 40 -2.03 -9.56 0.40
C VAL A 40 -1.73 -9.08 1.81
N ARG A 41 -0.46 -8.81 2.10
CA ARG A 41 -0.03 -8.23 3.38
C ARG A 41 0.20 -6.74 3.19
N VAL A 42 -0.25 -5.93 4.15
CA VAL A 42 -0.18 -4.47 4.06
C VAL A 42 0.80 -3.93 5.09
N GLN A 43 1.65 -2.99 4.68
CA GLN A 43 2.55 -2.27 5.58
C GLN A 43 2.56 -0.80 5.22
N PHE A 44 2.31 0.06 6.21
CA PHE A 44 2.31 1.52 6.04
C PHE A 44 3.56 2.10 6.69
N ILE A 45 4.34 2.87 5.91
CA ILE A 45 5.59 3.46 6.36
C ILE A 45 5.55 4.96 6.08
N SER A 46 5.83 5.78 7.11
CA SER A 46 6.08 7.21 6.93
C SER A 46 7.58 7.46 6.98
N THR A 47 8.14 8.06 5.94
CA THR A 47 9.58 8.26 5.84
C THR A 47 10.03 9.66 6.21
N SER A 48 9.21 10.69 5.95
CA SER A 48 9.59 12.04 6.33
C SER A 48 8.39 12.97 6.47
N ARG A 49 8.58 14.00 7.26
CA ARG A 49 7.65 15.12 7.41
C ARG A 49 8.50 16.38 7.48
N ARG A 50 8.46 17.20 6.44
CA ARG A 50 9.33 18.37 6.33
C ARG A 50 8.52 19.61 5.94
N PRO A 51 8.91 20.82 6.40
CA PRO A 51 8.29 22.04 5.91
C PRO A 51 8.45 22.15 4.38
N ALA A 52 7.33 22.40 3.70
CA ALA A 52 7.33 22.58 2.26
C ALA A 52 7.65 24.03 1.87
N ASN A 53 7.46 24.96 2.80
CA ASN A 53 7.79 26.37 2.63
C ASN A 53 8.36 26.92 3.94
N ARG A 54 8.85 28.16 3.90
CA ARG A 54 9.36 28.85 5.08
C ARG A 54 8.37 29.92 5.51
N GLY A 55 8.26 30.11 6.80
CA GLY A 55 7.38 31.13 7.37
C GLY A 55 6.87 30.71 8.73
N PRO A 56 6.06 31.56 9.40
CA PRO A 56 5.59 31.27 10.75
C PRO A 56 4.60 30.09 10.82
N ASN A 57 3.90 29.79 9.72
CA ASN A 57 2.98 28.65 9.66
C ASN A 57 3.27 27.85 8.39
N PRO A 58 4.38 27.10 8.35
CA PRO A 58 4.75 26.37 7.14
C PRO A 58 3.81 25.20 6.90
N GLN A 59 3.48 24.99 5.62
CA GLN A 59 2.85 23.75 5.19
C GLN A 59 3.89 22.64 5.21
N HIS A 60 3.50 21.47 5.67
CA HIS A 60 4.41 20.33 5.72
C HIS A 60 4.13 19.37 4.56
N ARG A 61 5.20 18.86 3.97
CA ARG A 61 5.12 17.74 3.03
C ARG A 61 5.41 16.46 3.81
N ILE A 62 4.46 15.54 3.77
CA ILE A 62 4.59 14.23 4.39
C ILE A 62 4.71 13.23 3.24
N GLN A 63 5.66 12.31 3.36
CA GLN A 63 5.85 11.28 2.35
C GLN A 63 6.18 9.94 2.99
N GLY A 64 5.94 8.88 2.27
CA GLY A 64 6.22 7.55 2.76
C GLY A 64 5.97 6.49 1.71
N LEU A 65 5.91 5.25 2.18
CA LEU A 65 5.69 4.07 1.36
C LEU A 65 4.48 3.30 1.89
N TYR A 66 3.72 2.77 0.96
CA TYR A 66 2.64 1.82 1.25
C TYR A 66 3.01 0.53 0.54
N ILE A 67 3.36 -0.49 1.31
CA ILE A 67 3.90 -1.73 0.75
C ILE A 67 2.82 -2.80 0.80
N LEU A 68 2.51 -3.36 -0.36
CA LEU A 68 1.55 -4.45 -0.53
C LEU A 68 2.32 -5.67 -1.01
N THR A 69 2.39 -6.70 -0.18
CA THR A 69 3.07 -7.93 -0.54
C THR A 69 2.04 -8.97 -0.95
N VAL A 70 2.03 -9.32 -2.22
CA VAL A 70 1.13 -10.33 -2.79
C VAL A 70 1.77 -11.69 -2.62
N CYS A 71 1.11 -12.58 -1.89
CA CYS A 71 1.62 -13.92 -1.62
C CYS A 71 0.67 -14.97 -2.23
N THR A 72 1.23 -15.89 -3.00
CA THR A 72 0.48 -17.01 -3.61
C THR A 72 1.19 -18.31 -3.28
N PRO A 73 0.48 -19.47 -3.28
CA PRO A 73 1.14 -20.76 -3.01
C PRO A 73 2.26 -21.04 -4.00
N VAL A 74 3.37 -21.59 -3.49
CA VAL A 74 4.59 -21.84 -4.28
C VAL A 74 4.32 -22.71 -5.51
N ASP A 75 3.40 -23.66 -5.40
CA ASP A 75 3.15 -24.65 -6.45
C ASP A 75 2.24 -24.17 -7.58
N GLU A 76 1.73 -22.93 -7.51
CA GLU A 76 0.79 -22.39 -8.51
C GLU A 76 1.46 -21.56 -9.59
N GLY A 77 2.78 -21.43 -9.56
CA GLY A 77 3.53 -20.62 -10.51
C GLY A 77 3.39 -19.13 -10.24
N SER A 78 4.03 -18.32 -11.06
CA SER A 78 4.08 -16.86 -10.89
C SER A 78 2.94 -16.10 -11.56
N GLY A 79 2.18 -16.73 -12.45
CA GLY A 79 1.15 -16.06 -13.25
C GLY A 79 0.05 -15.44 -12.39
N LEU A 80 -0.45 -16.18 -11.41
CA LEU A 80 -1.51 -15.68 -10.52
C LEU A 80 -1.02 -14.49 -9.69
N ALA A 81 0.20 -14.57 -9.14
CA ALA A 81 0.77 -13.47 -8.38
C ALA A 81 0.92 -12.22 -9.24
N LEU A 82 1.41 -12.37 -10.47
CA LEU A 82 1.60 -11.24 -11.37
C LEU A 82 0.28 -10.62 -11.83
N ASP A 83 -0.79 -11.41 -11.98
CA ASP A 83 -2.12 -10.86 -12.26
C ASP A 83 -2.61 -9.96 -11.13
N TYR A 84 -2.43 -10.38 -9.89
CA TYR A 84 -2.77 -9.53 -8.73
C TYR A 84 -1.89 -8.29 -8.67
N VAL A 85 -0.60 -8.42 -8.98
CA VAL A 85 0.35 -7.30 -9.02
C VAL A 85 -0.10 -6.26 -10.05
N ASP A 86 -0.46 -6.68 -11.25
CA ASP A 86 -0.93 -5.77 -12.30
C ASP A 86 -2.18 -5.02 -11.87
N SER A 87 -3.13 -5.69 -11.25
CA SER A 87 -4.36 -5.06 -10.75
C SER A 87 -4.05 -3.99 -9.71
N LEU A 88 -3.12 -4.26 -8.80
CA LEU A 88 -2.73 -3.31 -7.76
C LEU A 88 -1.93 -2.14 -8.32
N LEU A 89 -1.03 -2.38 -9.28
CA LEU A 89 -0.27 -1.31 -9.93
C LEU A 89 -1.21 -0.35 -10.68
N ASP A 90 -2.24 -0.87 -11.34
CA ASP A 90 -3.25 -0.04 -12.00
C ASP A 90 -4.06 0.78 -11.00
N ARG A 91 -4.42 0.16 -9.88
CA ARG A 91 -5.25 0.82 -8.86
C ARG A 91 -4.50 1.95 -8.14
N PHE A 92 -3.20 1.79 -7.94
CA PHE A 92 -2.34 2.76 -7.27
C PHE A 92 -1.32 3.35 -8.24
N ASN A 93 -1.74 3.68 -9.45
CA ASN A 93 -0.79 4.18 -10.43
C ASN A 93 -0.29 5.59 -10.07
N GLY A 94 0.89 5.94 -10.55
CA GLY A 94 1.49 7.26 -10.35
C GLY A 94 0.60 8.35 -10.93
N SER A 95 0.63 9.52 -10.33
CA SER A 95 -0.20 10.69 -10.68
C SER A 95 -1.68 10.55 -10.32
N SER A 96 -2.07 9.51 -9.60
CA SER A 96 -3.44 9.40 -9.08
C SER A 96 -3.50 9.99 -7.67
N ASP A 97 -4.69 10.43 -7.28
CA ASP A 97 -4.94 10.99 -5.96
C ASP A 97 -5.97 10.15 -5.22
N VAL A 98 -5.74 9.95 -3.94
CA VAL A 98 -6.64 9.21 -3.04
C VAL A 98 -7.22 10.19 -2.05
N ALA A 99 -8.53 10.37 -2.06
CA ALA A 99 -9.18 11.31 -1.16
C ALA A 99 -9.32 10.70 0.24
N GLY A 100 -8.78 11.37 1.24
CA GLY A 100 -9.04 11.09 2.65
C GLY A 100 -10.14 11.97 3.20
N VAL A 101 -10.38 11.90 4.50
CA VAL A 101 -11.41 12.71 5.16
C VAL A 101 -11.02 14.20 5.15
N ALA A 102 -9.78 14.52 5.50
CA ALA A 102 -9.31 15.89 5.60
C ALA A 102 -8.08 16.16 4.75
N ILE A 103 -7.53 15.17 4.07
CA ILE A 103 -6.29 15.29 3.32
C ILE A 103 -6.39 14.44 2.04
N THR A 104 -5.76 14.93 0.98
CA THR A 104 -5.64 14.16 -0.27
C THR A 104 -4.24 13.60 -0.34
N VAL A 105 -4.14 12.30 -0.60
CA VAL A 105 -2.88 11.59 -0.74
C VAL A 105 -2.58 11.43 -2.22
N SER A 106 -1.43 11.91 -2.66
CA SER A 106 -0.99 11.76 -4.04
C SER A 106 -0.05 10.57 -4.18
N ILE A 107 -0.27 9.76 -5.19
CA ILE A 107 0.59 8.63 -5.51
C ILE A 107 1.69 9.12 -6.44
N GLU A 108 2.95 9.02 -5.99
CA GLU A 108 4.10 9.43 -6.79
C GLU A 108 4.46 8.37 -7.82
N TYR A 109 4.58 7.12 -7.37
CA TYR A 109 4.81 5.96 -8.23
C TYR A 109 4.38 4.69 -7.54
N SER A 110 4.18 3.64 -8.33
CA SER A 110 4.02 2.28 -7.81
C SER A 110 4.85 1.34 -8.66
N GLU A 111 5.55 0.40 -8.03
CA GLU A 111 6.39 -0.55 -8.74
C GLU A 111 6.49 -1.86 -7.98
N ALA A 112 6.65 -2.95 -8.73
CA ALA A 112 6.87 -4.28 -8.16
C ALA A 112 8.35 -4.44 -7.85
N GLN A 113 8.66 -5.02 -6.70
CA GLN A 113 10.01 -5.34 -6.29
C GLN A 113 10.31 -6.82 -6.60
N SER A 114 11.54 -7.25 -6.36
CA SER A 114 11.94 -8.63 -6.59
C SER A 114 11.13 -9.59 -5.73
N ALA A 115 10.62 -10.66 -6.35
CA ALA A 115 9.89 -11.70 -5.65
C ALA A 115 10.81 -12.47 -4.70
N PHE A 116 10.22 -13.03 -3.65
CA PHE A 116 10.92 -13.88 -2.71
C PHE A 116 10.03 -15.03 -2.29
N VAL A 117 10.64 -16.07 -1.75
CA VAL A 117 9.91 -17.24 -1.25
C VAL A 117 9.86 -17.14 0.27
N ASP A 118 8.65 -17.20 0.81
CA ASP A 118 8.38 -17.29 2.25
C ASP A 118 7.50 -18.52 2.42
N GLU A 119 8.14 -19.69 2.53
CA GLU A 119 7.43 -20.96 2.51
C GLU A 119 6.18 -20.97 3.39
N PRO A 120 5.04 -21.43 2.89
CA PRO A 120 4.82 -22.09 1.59
C PRO A 120 4.41 -21.14 0.45
N PHE A 121 4.77 -19.86 0.54
CA PHE A 121 4.30 -18.83 -0.39
C PHE A 121 5.42 -18.26 -1.27
N TYR A 122 5.02 -17.87 -2.48
CA TYR A 122 5.79 -17.05 -3.39
C TYR A 122 5.23 -15.62 -3.28
N CYS A 123 6.05 -14.67 -2.88
CA CYS A 123 5.61 -13.32 -2.53
C CYS A 123 6.26 -12.27 -3.42
N VAL A 124 5.45 -11.31 -3.89
CA VAL A 124 5.92 -10.17 -4.69
C VAL A 124 5.54 -8.89 -3.95
N PRO A 125 6.50 -8.13 -3.44
CA PRO A 125 6.18 -6.85 -2.82
C PRO A 125 5.96 -5.76 -3.87
N ILE A 126 4.97 -4.90 -3.62
CA ILE A 126 4.70 -3.71 -4.42
C ILE A 126 4.96 -2.50 -3.54
N GLU A 127 5.82 -1.60 -4.02
CA GLU A 127 6.15 -0.37 -3.33
C GLU A 127 5.34 0.77 -3.95
N ILE A 128 4.51 1.41 -3.13
CA ILE A 128 3.71 2.56 -3.55
C ILE A 128 4.23 3.77 -2.78
N ALA A 129 4.83 4.71 -3.50
CA ALA A 129 5.31 5.95 -2.89
C ALA A 129 4.19 6.98 -2.91
N TRP A 130 3.90 7.55 -1.75
CA TRP A 130 2.85 8.55 -1.59
C TRP A 130 3.41 9.81 -0.93
N TYR A 131 2.72 10.92 -1.17
CA TYR A 131 2.98 12.15 -0.47
C TYR A 131 1.68 12.92 -0.23
N ALA A 132 1.71 13.82 0.74
CA ALA A 132 0.57 14.68 1.06
C ALA A 132 1.08 15.97 1.68
N TYR A 133 0.25 17.00 1.64
CA TYR A 133 0.54 18.27 2.26
C TYR A 133 -0.45 18.52 3.40
N GLU A 134 0.10 18.92 4.53
CA GLU A 134 -0.66 19.21 5.74
C GLU A 134 -0.84 20.71 5.94
#